data_988b8fc1a211aed2e8d4d4297a0207d6
#
_entry.id   988b8fc1a211aed2e8d4d4297a0207d6
#
_cell.length_a   1.000
_cell.length_b   1.000
_cell.length_c   1.000
_cell.angle_alpha   90.00
_cell.angle_beta   90.00
_cell.angle_gamma   90.00
#
_symmetry.space_group_name_H-M   'P 1'
#
loop_
_entity.id
_entity.type
_entity.pdbx_description
1 polymer ?
#
loop_
_entity_poly.entity_id
_entity_poly.type
_entity_poly.pdbx_seq_one_letter_code
_entity_poly.pdbx_strand_id
1 'polypeptide(L)'
;MLEAGTCVVSILMFGVASLFSSHTRPLIPALQSYWLHLHVSLAFVGEALFAIAFILSYLYCFQKIMTGSANSSSFSSIHEKIICYFVVVGLPLAFVTGMAVLASHLRRLPAYAERWSGLVWGVIVPAVVTMLLLMILTWMYRGAVHKGVEKWLPDADSLDNLIYRAIALGYPLFTVGGLIFGMVWANKAWGRYW
;
A
#
# COMPACT_ATOMS: atom_id res chain seq x y z
N MET A 1 4.98 12.93 16.37
CA MET A 1 3.67 12.76 15.69
C MET A 1 3.58 11.47 14.87
N LEU A 2 4.59 11.09 14.11
CA LEU A 2 4.58 9.81 13.39
C LEU A 2 4.43 8.61 14.34
N GLU A 3 5.14 8.62 15.47
CA GLU A 3 5.07 7.58 16.50
C GLU A 3 3.66 7.39 17.06
N ALA A 4 2.96 8.48 17.34
CA ALA A 4 1.57 8.42 17.82
C ALA A 4 0.63 7.83 16.76
N GLY A 5 0.83 8.16 15.49
CA GLY A 5 0.05 7.60 14.38
C GLY A 5 0.26 6.09 14.22
N THR A 6 1.51 5.62 14.31
CA THR A 6 1.82 4.18 14.25
C THR A 6 1.22 3.42 15.42
N CYS A 7 1.27 3.97 16.64
CA CYS A 7 0.62 3.36 17.81
C CYS A 7 -0.89 3.23 17.63
N VAL A 8 -1.57 4.26 17.13
CA VAL A 8 -3.02 4.22 16.90
C VAL A 8 -3.38 3.16 15.85
N VAL A 9 -2.64 3.10 14.73
CA VAL A 9 -2.87 2.07 13.70
C VAL A 9 -2.64 0.67 14.26
N SER A 10 -1.57 0.47 15.04
CA SER A 10 -1.28 -0.83 15.65
C SER A 10 -2.39 -1.27 16.62
N ILE A 11 -2.88 -0.36 17.48
CA ILE A 11 -3.99 -0.65 18.40
C ILE A 11 -5.26 -1.01 17.64
N LEU A 12 -5.58 -0.28 16.57
CA LEU A 12 -6.74 -0.58 15.73
C LEU A 12 -6.61 -1.96 15.05
N MET A 13 -5.43 -2.30 14.54
CA MET A 13 -5.17 -3.60 13.93
C MET A 13 -5.31 -4.75 14.95
N PHE A 14 -4.76 -4.58 16.16
CA PHE A 14 -4.95 -5.55 17.24
C PHE A 14 -6.42 -5.66 17.67
N GLY A 15 -7.14 -4.54 17.74
CA GLY A 15 -8.59 -4.52 18.03
C GLY A 15 -9.38 -5.28 16.99
N VAL A 16 -9.09 -5.09 15.70
CA VAL A 16 -9.72 -5.84 14.60
C VAL A 16 -9.34 -7.33 14.69
N ALA A 17 -8.07 -7.65 14.93
CA ALA A 17 -7.61 -9.03 15.05
C ALA A 17 -8.31 -9.78 16.20
N SER A 18 -8.61 -9.12 17.32
CA SER A 18 -9.32 -9.72 18.48
C SER A 18 -10.77 -10.07 18.20
N LEU A 19 -11.37 -9.54 17.14
CA LEU A 19 -12.74 -9.88 16.72
C LEU A 19 -12.82 -11.24 16.01
N PHE A 20 -11.67 -11.80 15.59
CA PHE A 20 -11.63 -13.11 14.96
C PHE A 20 -11.54 -14.22 16.02
N SER A 21 -12.17 -15.36 15.72
CA SER A 21 -12.18 -16.51 16.61
C SER A 21 -10.76 -17.02 16.90
N SER A 22 -10.41 -17.13 18.19
CA SER A 22 -9.11 -17.59 18.67
C SER A 22 -9.03 -19.09 18.94
N HIS A 23 -9.84 -19.92 18.27
CA HIS A 23 -9.74 -21.37 18.42
C HIS A 23 -8.36 -21.87 17.99
N THR A 24 -7.52 -22.19 18.96
CA THR A 24 -6.20 -22.76 18.73
C THR A 24 -6.35 -24.21 18.30
N ARG A 25 -5.93 -24.51 17.08
CA ARG A 25 -5.73 -25.89 16.60
C ARG A 25 -4.23 -26.19 16.60
N PRO A 26 -3.83 -27.47 16.87
CA PRO A 26 -2.43 -27.82 16.76
C PRO A 26 -1.91 -27.52 15.34
N LEU A 27 -0.75 -26.86 15.25
CA LEU A 27 -0.12 -26.53 13.99
C LEU A 27 0.24 -27.82 13.24
N ILE A 28 -0.04 -27.86 11.95
CA ILE A 28 0.43 -28.93 11.09
C ILE A 28 1.97 -29.00 11.07
N PRO A 29 2.60 -30.18 10.94
CA PRO A 29 4.05 -30.33 11.00
C PRO A 29 4.85 -29.39 10.09
N ALA A 30 4.32 -29.09 8.91
CA ALA A 30 4.92 -28.14 7.97
C ALA A 30 5.11 -26.73 8.56
N LEU A 31 4.21 -26.28 9.43
CA LEU A 31 4.26 -24.97 10.09
C LEU A 31 5.14 -24.96 11.34
N GLN A 32 5.62 -26.11 11.82
CA GLN A 32 6.50 -26.24 12.98
C GLN A 32 7.99 -26.18 12.60
N SER A 33 8.31 -25.78 11.38
CA SER A 33 9.67 -25.79 10.85
C SER A 33 10.44 -24.51 11.23
N TYR A 34 11.69 -24.66 11.69
CA TYR A 34 12.60 -23.53 11.91
C TYR A 34 12.78 -22.66 10.64
N TRP A 35 12.79 -23.29 9.46
CA TRP A 35 12.88 -22.58 8.18
C TRP A 35 11.71 -21.66 7.91
N LEU A 36 10.51 -22.01 8.40
CA LEU A 36 9.34 -21.14 8.32
C LEU A 36 9.56 -19.87 9.15
N HIS A 37 10.10 -19.98 10.36
CA HIS A 37 10.35 -18.81 11.21
C HIS A 37 11.36 -17.86 10.57
N LEU A 38 12.45 -18.38 9.99
CA LEU A 38 13.42 -17.55 9.27
C LEU A 38 12.80 -16.89 8.05
N HIS A 39 12.07 -17.66 7.23
CA HIS A 39 11.39 -17.16 6.06
C HIS A 39 10.43 -16.01 6.42
N VAL A 40 9.51 -16.27 7.34
CA VAL A 40 8.47 -15.30 7.71
C VAL A 40 9.08 -14.06 8.34
N SER A 41 10.01 -14.19 9.28
CA SER A 41 10.61 -13.05 9.97
C SER A 41 11.36 -12.12 9.02
N LEU A 42 12.21 -12.66 8.14
CA LEU A 42 12.97 -11.85 7.19
C LEU A 42 12.07 -11.28 6.08
N ALA A 43 11.08 -12.04 5.61
CA ALA A 43 10.12 -11.57 4.64
C ALA A 43 9.34 -10.36 5.19
N PHE A 44 8.81 -10.43 6.40
CA PHE A 44 8.10 -9.33 7.04
C PHE A 44 8.96 -8.07 7.21
N VAL A 45 10.22 -8.22 7.59
CA VAL A 45 11.13 -7.07 7.69
C VAL A 45 11.35 -6.44 6.31
N GLY A 46 11.56 -7.26 5.27
CA GLY A 46 11.69 -6.77 3.89
C GLY A 46 10.43 -6.07 3.39
N GLU A 47 9.26 -6.66 3.62
CA GLU A 47 7.96 -6.07 3.25
C GLU A 47 7.68 -4.76 4.00
N ALA A 48 8.03 -4.69 5.30
CA ALA A 48 7.89 -3.46 6.08
C ALA A 48 8.76 -2.33 5.51
N LEU A 49 9.99 -2.62 5.07
CA LEU A 49 10.86 -1.65 4.42
C LEU A 49 10.29 -1.19 3.07
N PHE A 50 9.69 -2.09 2.28
CA PHE A 50 9.00 -1.71 1.04
C PHE A 50 7.75 -0.86 1.32
N ALA A 51 6.99 -1.17 2.36
CA ALA A 51 5.85 -0.35 2.77
C ALA A 51 6.28 1.06 3.18
N ILE A 52 7.38 1.18 3.93
CA ILE A 52 7.98 2.48 4.27
C ILE A 52 8.43 3.21 2.99
N ALA A 53 9.15 2.54 2.09
CA ALA A 53 9.58 3.12 0.83
C ALA A 53 8.40 3.61 -0.01
N PHE A 54 7.30 2.85 -0.05
CA PHE A 54 6.07 3.24 -0.73
C PHE A 54 5.47 4.52 -0.14
N ILE A 55 5.34 4.60 1.19
CA ILE A 55 4.81 5.79 1.87
C ILE A 55 5.69 7.01 1.61
N LEU A 56 7.01 6.86 1.72
CA LEU A 56 7.97 7.94 1.46
C LEU A 56 7.92 8.38 -0.01
N SER A 57 7.83 7.46 -0.96
CA SER A 57 7.69 7.76 -2.39
C SER A 57 6.39 8.50 -2.68
N TYR A 58 5.31 8.11 -2.00
CA TYR A 58 4.04 8.82 -2.08
C TYR A 58 4.18 10.27 -1.59
N LEU A 59 4.82 10.47 -0.44
CA LEU A 59 5.07 11.81 0.12
C LEU A 59 5.99 12.64 -0.81
N TYR A 60 7.01 12.03 -1.38
CA TYR A 60 7.89 12.66 -2.37
C TYR A 60 7.11 13.14 -3.60
N CYS A 61 6.32 12.27 -4.21
CA CYS A 61 5.49 12.62 -5.35
C CYS A 61 4.48 13.72 -4.99
N PHE A 62 3.87 13.62 -3.82
CA PHE A 62 2.93 14.63 -3.31
C PHE A 62 3.61 16.00 -3.17
N GLN A 63 4.77 16.06 -2.52
CA GLN A 63 5.54 17.29 -2.37
C GLN A 63 5.93 17.88 -3.73
N LYS A 64 6.42 17.05 -4.64
CA LYS A 64 6.85 17.47 -5.98
C LYS A 64 5.69 18.06 -6.80
N ILE A 65 4.49 17.48 -6.72
CA ILE A 65 3.28 18.03 -7.34
C ILE A 65 2.94 19.39 -6.74
N MET A 66 3.00 19.51 -5.42
CA MET A 66 2.61 20.74 -4.72
C MET A 66 3.62 21.86 -4.99
N THR A 67 4.92 21.58 -4.96
CA THR A 67 6.00 22.56 -5.22
C THR A 67 6.10 22.92 -6.70
N GLY A 68 5.92 21.98 -7.61
CA GLY A 68 5.97 22.19 -9.06
C GLY A 68 4.86 23.09 -9.60
N SER A 69 3.85 23.37 -8.78
CA SER A 69 2.82 24.40 -9.10
C SER A 69 3.36 25.83 -8.99
N ALA A 70 4.46 26.03 -8.26
CA ALA A 70 5.07 27.36 -8.07
C ALA A 70 6.28 27.61 -8.99
N ASN A 71 7.01 26.55 -9.39
CA ASN A 71 8.18 26.64 -10.26
C ASN A 71 8.11 25.58 -11.37
N SER A 72 8.10 26.02 -12.62
CA SER A 72 8.02 25.16 -13.81
C SER A 72 9.20 24.20 -14.03
N SER A 73 10.24 24.28 -13.22
CA SER A 73 11.47 23.48 -13.32
C SER A 73 11.47 22.15 -12.54
N SER A 74 10.43 21.91 -11.74
CA SER A 74 10.42 20.72 -10.84
C SER A 74 10.11 19.38 -11.52
N PHE A 75 9.52 19.40 -12.73
CA PHE A 75 9.25 18.19 -13.52
C PHE A 75 9.93 18.26 -14.88
N SER A 76 10.62 17.20 -15.27
CA SER A 76 11.32 17.14 -16.56
C SER A 76 10.36 16.93 -17.73
N SER A 77 9.21 16.31 -17.53
CA SER A 77 8.22 16.02 -18.57
C SER A 77 6.78 16.05 -18.09
N ILE A 78 5.84 16.20 -19.04
CA ILE A 78 4.40 16.11 -18.78
C ILE A 78 4.00 14.72 -18.27
N HIS A 79 4.69 13.67 -18.74
CA HIS A 79 4.45 12.29 -18.33
C HIS A 79 4.76 12.08 -16.84
N GLU A 80 5.84 12.67 -16.36
CA GLU A 80 6.21 12.62 -14.94
C GLU A 80 5.13 13.24 -14.05
N LYS A 81 4.58 14.38 -14.48
CA LYS A 81 3.45 15.03 -13.79
C LYS A 81 2.22 14.13 -13.72
N ILE A 82 1.85 13.52 -14.85
CA ILE A 82 0.69 12.64 -14.95
C ILE A 82 0.88 11.41 -14.05
N ILE A 83 2.06 10.78 -14.08
CA ILE A 83 2.37 9.60 -13.28
C ILE A 83 2.31 9.94 -11.79
N CYS A 84 3.00 11.00 -11.34
CA CYS A 84 2.98 11.41 -9.94
C CYS A 84 1.55 11.73 -9.47
N TYR A 85 0.76 12.42 -10.31
CA TYR A 85 -0.61 12.76 -10.00
C TYR A 85 -1.50 11.50 -9.88
N PHE A 86 -1.33 10.55 -10.80
CA PHE A 86 -2.03 9.28 -10.76
C PHE A 86 -1.65 8.47 -9.50
N VAL A 87 -0.38 8.42 -9.15
CA VAL A 87 0.09 7.72 -7.93
C VAL A 87 -0.48 8.38 -6.68
N VAL A 88 -0.40 9.70 -6.56
CA VAL A 88 -0.75 10.41 -5.33
C VAL A 88 -2.24 10.49 -5.09
N VAL A 89 -3.02 10.66 -6.14
CA VAL A 89 -4.48 10.86 -6.01
C VAL A 89 -5.25 9.62 -6.48
N GLY A 90 -4.83 9.04 -7.60
CA GLY A 90 -5.53 7.93 -8.22
C GLY A 90 -5.47 6.64 -7.40
N LEU A 91 -4.29 6.23 -6.92
CA LEU A 91 -4.14 4.98 -6.17
C LEU A 91 -4.91 4.95 -4.84
N PRO A 92 -4.80 5.95 -3.94
CA PRO A 92 -5.59 5.95 -2.71
C PRO A 92 -7.09 5.97 -2.95
N LEU A 93 -7.54 6.73 -3.95
CA LEU A 93 -8.95 6.78 -4.31
C LEU A 93 -9.44 5.46 -4.90
N ALA A 94 -8.64 4.83 -5.77
CA ALA A 94 -8.94 3.49 -6.29
C ALA A 94 -9.01 2.45 -5.17
N PHE A 95 -8.12 2.54 -4.18
CA PHE A 95 -8.14 1.65 -3.02
C PHE A 95 -9.40 1.86 -2.17
N VAL A 96 -9.73 3.10 -1.80
CA VAL A 96 -10.91 3.42 -0.99
C VAL A 96 -12.21 3.03 -1.70
N THR A 97 -12.32 3.37 -3.00
CA THR A 97 -13.50 3.00 -3.80
C THR A 97 -13.58 1.50 -3.99
N GLY A 98 -12.48 0.81 -4.27
CA GLY A 98 -12.40 -0.64 -4.39
C GLY A 98 -12.81 -1.35 -3.10
N MET A 99 -12.37 -0.87 -1.93
CA MET A 99 -12.78 -1.41 -0.63
C MET A 99 -14.26 -1.16 -0.32
N ALA A 100 -14.78 0.01 -0.63
CA ALA A 100 -16.20 0.31 -0.48
C ALA A 100 -17.09 -0.60 -1.35
N VAL A 101 -16.63 -0.82 -2.57
CA VAL A 101 -17.24 -1.73 -3.54
C VAL A 101 -17.22 -3.17 -3.05
N LEU A 102 -16.06 -3.67 -2.63
CA LEU A 102 -15.91 -5.01 -2.07
C LEU A 102 -16.81 -5.20 -0.86
N ALA A 103 -16.83 -4.24 0.06
CA ALA A 103 -17.71 -4.28 1.24
C ALA A 103 -19.20 -4.33 0.87
N SER A 104 -19.62 -3.57 -0.15
CA SER A 104 -20.99 -3.61 -0.65
C SER A 104 -21.37 -4.96 -1.27
N HIS A 105 -20.39 -5.60 -1.93
CA HIS A 105 -20.57 -6.93 -2.52
C HIS A 105 -20.63 -8.04 -1.50
N LEU A 106 -19.72 -8.03 -0.52
CA LEU A 106 -19.71 -9.03 0.54
C LEU A 106 -21.06 -9.10 1.29
N ARG A 107 -21.78 -8.00 1.36
CA ARG A 107 -23.15 -7.95 1.96
C ARG A 107 -24.24 -8.53 1.06
N ARG A 108 -23.98 -8.73 -0.25
CA ARG A 108 -25.00 -9.11 -1.26
C ARG A 108 -24.65 -10.39 -2.04
N LEU A 109 -23.64 -11.13 -1.61
CA LEU A 109 -23.07 -12.28 -2.33
C LEU A 109 -24.06 -13.32 -2.87
N PRO A 110 -25.20 -13.67 -2.22
CA PRO A 110 -26.09 -14.70 -2.78
C PRO A 110 -26.79 -14.31 -4.08
N ALA A 111 -26.96 -13.00 -4.35
CA ALA A 111 -27.80 -12.54 -5.46
C ALA A 111 -27.03 -12.05 -6.70
N TYR A 112 -25.71 -11.81 -6.60
CA TYR A 112 -24.94 -11.10 -7.63
C TYR A 112 -23.95 -11.96 -8.40
N ALA A 113 -23.69 -13.20 -7.99
CA ALA A 113 -22.74 -14.09 -8.68
C ALA A 113 -23.09 -14.38 -10.13
N GLU A 114 -24.34 -14.15 -10.54
CA GLU A 114 -24.83 -14.47 -11.87
C GLU A 114 -24.74 -13.30 -12.90
N ARG A 115 -24.42 -12.06 -12.49
CA ARG A 115 -24.44 -10.90 -13.41
C ARG A 115 -23.18 -10.06 -13.37
N TRP A 116 -22.17 -10.45 -14.12
CA TRP A 116 -20.98 -9.63 -14.39
C TRP A 116 -21.31 -8.20 -14.87
N SER A 117 -22.38 -8.02 -15.64
CA SER A 117 -22.84 -6.71 -16.11
C SER A 117 -23.28 -5.79 -14.95
N GLY A 118 -23.95 -6.31 -13.93
CA GLY A 118 -24.37 -5.55 -12.76
C GLY A 118 -23.18 -5.08 -11.92
N LEU A 119 -22.10 -5.87 -11.89
CA LEU A 119 -20.84 -5.54 -11.21
C LEU A 119 -20.10 -4.39 -11.92
N VAL A 120 -19.99 -4.45 -13.22
CA VAL A 120 -19.32 -3.42 -14.01
C VAL A 120 -20.08 -2.09 -13.95
N TRP A 121 -21.35 -2.09 -14.25
CA TRP A 121 -22.12 -0.85 -14.34
C TRP A 121 -22.57 -0.31 -12.96
N GLY A 122 -22.90 -1.20 -12.03
CA GLY A 122 -23.36 -0.79 -10.70
C GLY A 122 -22.27 -0.39 -9.74
N VAL A 123 -21.03 -0.78 -10.01
CA VAL A 123 -19.95 -0.69 -9.03
C VAL A 123 -18.66 -0.13 -9.62
N ILE A 124 -18.10 -0.74 -10.65
CA ILE A 124 -16.80 -0.34 -11.20
C ILE A 124 -16.90 1.03 -11.85
N VAL A 125 -17.92 1.26 -12.67
CA VAL A 125 -18.10 2.55 -13.37
C VAL A 125 -18.30 3.71 -12.39
N PRO A 126 -19.21 3.66 -11.39
CA PRO A 126 -19.34 4.72 -10.40
C PRO A 126 -18.07 4.94 -9.58
N ALA A 127 -17.34 3.87 -9.23
CA ALA A 127 -16.07 3.98 -8.52
C ALA A 127 -15.03 4.74 -9.34
N VAL A 128 -14.86 4.39 -10.62
CA VAL A 128 -13.93 5.07 -11.54
C VAL A 128 -14.33 6.53 -11.74
N VAL A 129 -15.62 6.81 -11.96
CA VAL A 129 -16.12 8.19 -12.12
C VAL A 129 -15.87 9.00 -10.85
N THR A 130 -16.17 8.46 -9.67
CA THR A 130 -15.90 9.13 -8.38
C THR A 130 -14.40 9.38 -8.21
N MET A 131 -13.55 8.41 -8.54
CA MET A 131 -12.09 8.57 -8.50
C MET A 131 -11.63 9.72 -9.40
N LEU A 132 -12.11 9.79 -10.62
CA LEU A 132 -11.74 10.85 -11.57
C LEU A 132 -12.22 12.23 -11.09
N LEU A 133 -13.44 12.32 -10.57
CA LEU A 133 -13.98 13.57 -10.02
C LEU A 133 -13.17 14.06 -8.83
N LEU A 134 -12.82 13.18 -7.89
CA LEU A 134 -11.99 13.54 -6.74
C LEU A 134 -10.57 13.94 -7.17
N MET A 135 -10.03 13.29 -8.20
CA MET A 135 -8.74 13.67 -8.78
C MET A 135 -8.76 15.08 -9.37
N ILE A 136 -9.82 15.43 -10.11
CA ILE A 136 -10.04 16.79 -10.66
C ILE A 136 -10.20 17.80 -9.54
N LEU A 137 -11.01 17.52 -8.53
CA LEU A 137 -11.22 18.40 -7.37
C LEU A 137 -9.91 18.65 -6.62
N THR A 138 -9.12 17.59 -6.36
CA THR A 138 -7.82 17.73 -5.70
C THR A 138 -6.86 18.59 -6.52
N TRP A 139 -6.91 18.48 -7.85
CA TRP A 139 -6.16 19.37 -8.72
C TRP A 139 -6.60 20.83 -8.60
N MET A 140 -7.90 21.09 -8.61
CA MET A 140 -8.42 22.46 -8.51
C MET A 140 -8.03 23.12 -7.18
N TYR A 141 -8.05 22.36 -6.07
CA TYR A 141 -7.76 22.89 -4.72
C TYR A 141 -6.29 22.71 -4.27
N ARG A 142 -5.39 22.30 -5.17
CA ARG A 142 -3.97 22.02 -4.85
C ARG A 142 -3.26 23.16 -4.12
N GLY A 143 -3.54 24.42 -4.46
CA GLY A 143 -2.91 25.60 -3.83
C GLY A 143 -3.29 25.79 -2.36
N ALA A 144 -4.52 25.44 -1.97
CA ALA A 144 -4.94 25.51 -0.57
C ALA A 144 -4.30 24.37 0.27
N VAL A 145 -4.20 23.20 -0.32
CA VAL A 145 -3.58 22.03 0.31
C VAL A 145 -2.07 22.24 0.51
N HIS A 146 -1.39 22.84 -0.46
CA HIS A 146 0.06 23.11 -0.40
C HIS A 146 0.45 23.93 0.85
N LYS A 147 -0.22 25.06 1.07
CA LYS A 147 0.08 25.95 2.21
C LYS A 147 -0.08 25.28 3.58
N GLY A 148 -0.95 24.28 3.68
CA GLY A 148 -1.18 23.55 4.92
C GLY A 148 -0.14 22.47 5.19
N VAL A 149 0.43 21.88 4.16
CA VAL A 149 1.26 20.66 4.25
C VAL A 149 2.76 20.95 4.18
N GLU A 150 3.17 22.06 3.56
CA GLU A 150 4.58 22.46 3.39
C GLU A 150 5.38 22.51 4.71
N LYS A 151 4.69 22.85 5.81
CA LYS A 151 5.29 22.91 7.15
C LYS A 151 5.64 21.55 7.77
N TRP A 152 5.04 20.46 7.25
CA TRP A 152 5.08 19.14 7.88
C TRP A 152 5.89 18.10 7.11
N LEU A 153 6.19 18.37 5.84
CA LEU A 153 6.92 17.45 4.98
C LEU A 153 8.43 17.73 5.01
N PRO A 154 9.26 16.67 5.12
CA PRO A 154 10.71 16.78 4.90
C PRO A 154 11.00 17.28 3.48
N ASP A 155 12.19 17.81 3.25
CA ASP A 155 12.66 18.18 1.92
C ASP A 155 12.74 16.97 0.97
N ALA A 156 12.60 17.23 -0.32
CA ALA A 156 12.56 16.19 -1.36
C ALA A 156 13.83 15.33 -1.40
N ASP A 157 14.99 15.92 -1.20
CA ASP A 157 16.29 15.21 -1.22
C ASP A 157 16.42 14.26 -0.03
N SER A 158 15.92 14.65 1.14
CA SER A 158 15.85 13.76 2.32
C SER A 158 14.90 12.60 2.10
N LEU A 159 13.74 12.84 1.48
CA LEU A 159 12.80 11.78 1.15
C LEU A 159 13.41 10.78 0.16
N ASP A 160 14.04 11.26 -0.91
CA ASP A 160 14.68 10.42 -1.92
C ASP A 160 15.77 9.52 -1.30
N ASN A 161 16.63 10.08 -0.44
CA ASN A 161 17.65 9.32 0.26
C ASN A 161 17.08 8.24 1.18
N LEU A 162 15.99 8.54 1.90
CA LEU A 162 15.31 7.57 2.75
C LEU A 162 14.65 6.44 1.94
N ILE A 163 14.02 6.78 0.81
CA ILE A 163 13.44 5.80 -0.14
C ILE A 163 14.53 4.85 -0.62
N TYR A 164 15.65 5.40 -1.10
CA TYR A 164 16.77 4.60 -1.58
C TYR A 164 17.27 3.63 -0.50
N ARG A 165 17.49 4.11 0.73
CA ARG A 165 17.97 3.28 1.84
C ARG A 165 16.95 2.18 2.20
N ALA A 166 15.67 2.49 2.23
CA ALA A 166 14.63 1.51 2.54
C ALA A 166 14.58 0.40 1.48
N ILE A 167 14.68 0.73 0.19
CA ILE A 167 14.71 -0.25 -0.90
C ILE A 167 16.02 -1.04 -0.88
N ALA A 168 17.17 -0.38 -0.70
CA ALA A 168 18.49 -1.01 -0.69
C ALA A 168 18.64 -2.05 0.44
N LEU A 169 17.98 -1.83 1.58
CA LEU A 169 17.95 -2.79 2.70
C LEU A 169 16.81 -3.82 2.53
N GLY A 170 15.64 -3.38 2.08
CA GLY A 170 14.46 -4.24 1.94
C GLY A 170 14.63 -5.32 0.88
N TYR A 171 15.26 -4.97 -0.25
CA TYR A 171 15.41 -5.89 -1.37
C TYR A 171 16.24 -7.15 -1.02
N PRO A 172 17.46 -7.05 -0.46
CA PRO A 172 18.22 -8.25 -0.08
C PRO A 172 17.54 -9.04 1.05
N LEU A 173 16.93 -8.39 2.03
CA LEU A 173 16.21 -9.07 3.10
C LEU A 173 15.01 -9.86 2.58
N PHE A 174 14.23 -9.26 1.70
CA PHE A 174 13.10 -9.95 1.07
C PHE A 174 13.57 -11.06 0.13
N THR A 175 14.63 -10.86 -0.63
CA THR A 175 15.17 -11.88 -1.53
C THR A 175 15.68 -13.09 -0.76
N VAL A 176 16.46 -12.90 0.28
CA VAL A 176 16.98 -14.00 1.10
C VAL A 176 15.88 -14.63 1.94
N GLY A 177 15.13 -13.80 2.65
CA GLY A 177 14.07 -14.27 3.55
C GLY A 177 12.86 -14.80 2.80
N GLY A 178 12.29 -13.97 1.92
CA GLY A 178 11.06 -14.29 1.19
C GLY A 178 11.25 -15.39 0.15
N LEU A 179 12.24 -15.25 -0.73
CA LEU A 179 12.42 -16.18 -1.85
C LEU A 179 13.28 -17.40 -1.46
N ILE A 180 14.52 -17.19 -1.01
CA ILE A 180 15.46 -18.31 -0.79
C ILE A 180 15.00 -19.18 0.37
N PHE A 181 14.73 -18.61 1.54
CA PHE A 181 14.28 -19.39 2.70
C PHE A 181 12.87 -19.94 2.51
N GLY A 182 12.02 -19.23 1.75
CA GLY A 182 10.70 -19.73 1.35
C GLY A 182 10.79 -20.99 0.51
N MET A 183 11.69 -21.04 -0.48
CA MET A 183 11.94 -22.23 -1.29
C MET A 183 12.48 -23.39 -0.44
N VAL A 184 13.44 -23.13 0.44
CA VAL A 184 13.99 -24.15 1.34
C VAL A 184 12.90 -24.72 2.25
N TRP A 185 12.07 -23.86 2.83
CA TRP A 185 10.94 -24.30 3.64
C TRP A 185 9.94 -25.11 2.84
N ALA A 186 9.51 -24.63 1.67
CA ALA A 186 8.56 -25.34 0.81
C ALA A 186 9.06 -26.72 0.40
N ASN A 187 10.33 -26.82 0.01
CA ASN A 187 10.93 -28.10 -0.33
C ASN A 187 10.95 -29.08 0.85
N LYS A 188 11.28 -28.62 2.06
CA LYS A 188 11.27 -29.45 3.26
C LYS A 188 9.87 -29.84 3.72
N ALA A 189 8.89 -28.92 3.57
CA ALA A 189 7.53 -29.14 4.01
C ALA A 189 6.72 -30.04 3.06
N TRP A 190 6.93 -29.92 1.75
CA TRP A 190 6.12 -30.57 0.72
C TRP A 190 6.91 -31.36 -0.33
N GLY A 191 8.22 -31.38 -0.25
CA GLY A 191 9.10 -32.06 -1.22
C GLY A 191 9.18 -31.34 -2.58
N ARG A 192 8.71 -30.10 -2.67
CA ARG A 192 8.73 -29.29 -3.90
C ARG A 192 8.79 -27.80 -3.58
N TYR A 193 9.28 -26.99 -4.51
CA TYR A 193 9.49 -25.56 -4.31
C TYR A 193 8.25 -24.70 -4.54
N TRP A 194 7.20 -25.25 -5.16
CA TRP A 194 5.94 -24.61 -5.52
C TRP A 194 4.75 -25.58 -5.41
#